data_595c8c7e4c95066cc677aba512972b63
#
_entry.id   595c8c7e4c95066cc677aba512972b63
#
_cell.length_a   1.000
_cell.length_b   1.000
_cell.length_c   1.000
_cell.angle_alpha   90.00
_cell.angle_beta   90.00
_cell.angle_gamma   90.00
#
_symmetry.space_group_name_H-M   'P 1'
#
loop_
_entity.id
_entity.type
_entity.pdbx_description
1 polymer ?
#
loop_
_entity_poly.entity_id
_entity_poly.type
_entity_poly.pdbx_seq_one_letter_code
_entity_poly.pdbx_strand_id
1 'polypeptide(L)'
;AYRSGSLYLDVDYKTAPEHPFPYTFEEGLDLLSYVESHAEDLGGSKDNLVLMGQSAGANLITGMTLTFLEEGRKLPTGLICCYPPCDLTGKLADKKGGIKDPRMIEVASFGIACYLPHGGTENPLISPLFASKDQLKGFPPVLIITAEHDILCDEALTFARHLAEAGTAVTAKTILGARHGFLPRRTEGHEEGEALILSYLRFLQNGQYTNPFPSVC
;
A
#
# COMPACT_ATOMS: atom_id res chain seq x y z
N ALA A 1 5.43 -5.36 15.44
CA ALA A 1 5.79 -4.65 16.67
C ALA A 1 7.08 -5.21 17.30
N TYR A 2 7.08 -6.38 17.93
CA TYR A 2 8.23 -6.90 18.69
C TYR A 2 9.56 -6.94 17.91
N ARG A 3 9.57 -7.43 16.65
CA ARG A 3 10.80 -7.54 15.84
C ARG A 3 11.31 -6.21 15.29
N SER A 4 10.46 -5.20 15.17
CA SER A 4 10.83 -3.87 14.66
C SER A 4 11.10 -2.86 15.77
N GLY A 5 10.68 -3.15 17.02
CA GLY A 5 10.71 -2.18 18.11
C GLY A 5 9.74 -1.01 17.93
N SER A 6 8.77 -1.13 17.01
CA SER A 6 7.80 -0.07 16.70
C SER A 6 6.49 -0.30 17.43
N LEU A 7 5.80 0.79 17.80
CA LEU A 7 4.39 0.74 18.12
C LEU A 7 3.63 0.40 16.82
N TYR A 8 2.65 -0.48 16.90
CA TYR A 8 1.83 -0.89 15.79
C TYR A 8 0.35 -0.66 16.14
N LEU A 9 -0.30 0.13 15.32
CA LEU A 9 -1.74 0.38 15.41
C LEU A 9 -2.41 -0.38 14.27
N ASP A 10 -3.21 -1.39 14.61
CA ASP A 10 -4.05 -2.11 13.66
C ASP A 10 -5.43 -1.46 13.62
N VAL A 11 -5.87 -1.07 12.42
CA VAL A 11 -7.05 -0.24 12.24
C VAL A 11 -8.20 -1.09 11.72
N ASP A 12 -9.24 -1.22 12.51
CA ASP A 12 -10.52 -1.83 12.12
C ASP A 12 -11.46 -0.75 11.56
N TYR A 13 -11.24 -0.39 10.29
CA TYR A 13 -12.03 0.63 9.61
C TYR A 13 -13.35 0.07 9.05
N LYS A 14 -14.34 0.96 8.89
CA LYS A 14 -15.64 0.62 8.31
C LYS A 14 -15.51 0.20 6.85
N THR A 15 -16.25 -0.83 6.45
CA THR A 15 -16.14 -1.42 5.12
C THR A 15 -17.45 -1.35 4.32
N ALA A 16 -17.33 -1.43 3.01
CA ALA A 16 -18.47 -1.61 2.10
C ALA A 16 -19.08 -3.03 2.28
N PRO A 17 -20.39 -3.23 2.00
CA PRO A 17 -21.29 -2.28 1.31
C PRO A 17 -21.90 -1.20 2.19
N GLU A 18 -21.86 -1.31 3.51
CA GLU A 18 -22.47 -0.35 4.44
C GLU A 18 -21.80 1.04 4.35
N HIS A 19 -20.52 1.05 4.06
CA HIS A 19 -19.67 2.24 3.98
C HIS A 19 -18.85 2.25 2.69
N PRO A 20 -19.46 2.57 1.52
CA PRO A 20 -18.74 2.67 0.25
C PRO A 20 -17.85 3.92 0.21
N PHE A 21 -16.99 4.03 -0.80
CA PHE A 21 -16.21 5.25 -1.05
C PHE A 21 -17.15 6.48 -1.19
N PRO A 22 -16.85 7.62 -0.54
CA PRO A 22 -15.57 7.95 0.11
C PRO A 22 -15.50 7.65 1.63
N TYR A 23 -16.51 7.05 2.24
CA TYR A 23 -16.62 6.95 3.70
C TYR A 23 -15.34 6.37 4.37
N THR A 24 -14.92 5.17 3.99
CA THR A 24 -13.71 4.53 4.55
C THR A 24 -12.46 5.39 4.34
N PHE A 25 -12.40 6.08 3.21
CA PHE A 25 -11.29 6.97 2.87
C PHE A 25 -11.26 8.19 3.81
N GLU A 26 -12.40 8.84 4.04
CA GLU A 26 -12.53 9.98 4.96
C GLU A 26 -12.26 9.57 6.41
N GLU A 27 -12.79 8.42 6.86
CA GLU A 27 -12.48 7.83 8.17
C GLU A 27 -10.98 7.61 8.36
N GLY A 28 -10.29 7.12 7.31
CA GLY A 28 -8.84 6.94 7.31
C GLY A 28 -8.08 8.25 7.46
N LEU A 29 -8.49 9.32 6.78
CA LEU A 29 -7.90 10.66 6.92
C LEU A 29 -8.09 11.24 8.33
N ASP A 30 -9.28 11.07 8.90
CA ASP A 30 -9.59 11.52 10.26
C ASP A 30 -8.75 10.76 11.29
N LEU A 31 -8.66 9.44 11.16
CA LEU A 31 -7.85 8.60 12.04
C LEU A 31 -6.37 8.99 11.96
N LEU A 32 -5.84 9.21 10.76
CA LEU A 32 -4.45 9.60 10.59
C LEU A 32 -4.18 10.95 11.26
N SER A 33 -5.09 11.91 11.12
CA SER A 33 -5.02 13.21 11.81
C SER A 33 -5.05 13.07 13.33
N TYR A 34 -5.88 12.15 13.83
CA TYR A 34 -5.92 11.82 15.26
C TYR A 34 -4.60 11.23 15.75
N VAL A 35 -4.06 10.23 15.04
CA VAL A 35 -2.78 9.58 15.39
C VAL A 35 -1.63 10.59 15.38
N GLU A 36 -1.57 11.49 14.38
CA GLU A 36 -0.55 12.54 14.33
C GLU A 36 -0.60 13.46 15.55
N SER A 37 -1.80 13.86 15.98
CA SER A 37 -1.97 14.78 17.12
C SER A 37 -1.78 14.12 18.48
N HIS A 38 -1.90 12.78 18.57
CA HIS A 38 -1.81 12.02 19.82
C HIS A 38 -0.64 11.01 19.83
N ALA A 39 0.32 11.14 18.91
CA ALA A 39 1.39 10.15 18.73
C ALA A 39 2.18 9.91 20.03
N GLU A 40 2.54 10.96 20.76
CA GLU A 40 3.28 10.88 22.02
C GLU A 40 2.44 10.24 23.13
N ASP A 41 1.16 10.55 23.24
CA ASP A 41 0.23 9.95 24.23
C ASP A 41 0.03 8.46 23.96
N LEU A 42 0.08 8.04 22.69
CA LEU A 42 0.03 6.66 22.27
C LEU A 42 1.37 5.91 22.47
N GLY A 43 2.43 6.62 22.84
CA GLY A 43 3.77 6.07 23.04
C GLY A 43 4.61 5.96 21.76
N GLY A 44 4.21 6.69 20.71
CA GLY A 44 4.91 6.80 19.44
C GLY A 44 5.57 8.17 19.25
N SER A 45 5.83 8.54 18.00
CA SER A 45 6.35 9.84 17.61
C SER A 45 5.69 10.31 16.31
N LYS A 46 5.18 11.54 16.32
CA LYS A 46 4.63 12.19 15.12
C LYS A 46 5.66 12.42 14.01
N ASP A 47 6.96 12.36 14.36
CA ASP A 47 8.05 12.57 13.40
C ASP A 47 8.54 11.26 12.77
N ASN A 48 7.99 10.12 13.21
CA ASN A 48 8.34 8.80 12.70
C ASN A 48 7.10 7.93 12.49
N LEU A 49 6.17 8.42 11.69
CA LEU A 49 4.92 7.72 11.34
C LEU A 49 5.09 7.00 10.01
N VAL A 50 4.91 5.69 10.01
CA VAL A 50 4.94 4.85 8.80
C VAL A 50 3.55 4.27 8.57
N LEU A 51 3.04 4.40 7.35
CA LEU A 51 1.80 3.76 6.94
C LEU A 51 2.10 2.41 6.29
N MET A 52 1.39 1.38 6.73
CA MET A 52 1.48 0.05 6.13
C MET A 52 0.09 -0.44 5.73
N GLY A 53 -0.03 -0.90 4.50
CA GLY A 53 -1.28 -1.46 3.98
C GLY A 53 -1.04 -2.70 3.13
N GLN A 54 -2.04 -3.57 3.14
CA GLN A 54 -2.06 -4.78 2.32
C GLN A 54 -3.30 -4.75 1.43
N SER A 55 -3.15 -5.07 0.13
CA SER A 55 -4.26 -5.11 -0.82
C SER A 55 -5.08 -3.80 -0.79
N ALA A 56 -6.36 -3.84 -0.48
CA ALA A 56 -7.22 -2.66 -0.34
C ALA A 56 -6.65 -1.61 0.64
N GLY A 57 -6.05 -2.05 1.76
CA GLY A 57 -5.39 -1.14 2.70
C GLY A 57 -4.18 -0.41 2.09
N ALA A 58 -3.44 -1.06 1.18
CA ALA A 58 -2.33 -0.40 0.47
C ALA A 58 -2.84 0.64 -0.54
N ASN A 59 -3.96 0.39 -1.19
CA ASN A 59 -4.65 1.38 -2.02
C ASN A 59 -5.10 2.58 -1.19
N LEU A 60 -5.75 2.32 -0.05
CA LEU A 60 -6.28 3.34 0.85
C LEU A 60 -5.18 4.28 1.35
N ILE A 61 -4.07 3.76 1.91
CA ILE A 61 -2.97 4.60 2.40
C ILE A 61 -2.27 5.38 1.29
N THR A 62 -2.26 4.86 0.06
CA THR A 62 -1.72 5.58 -1.10
C THR A 62 -2.58 6.79 -1.45
N GLY A 63 -3.90 6.62 -1.54
CA GLY A 63 -4.84 7.72 -1.78
C GLY A 63 -4.80 8.77 -0.67
N MET A 64 -4.75 8.34 0.60
CA MET A 64 -4.62 9.25 1.76
C MET A 64 -3.33 10.08 1.67
N THR A 65 -2.21 9.45 1.28
CA THR A 65 -0.93 10.15 1.12
C THR A 65 -0.97 11.16 -0.03
N LEU A 66 -1.65 10.85 -1.13
CA LEU A 66 -1.87 11.79 -2.23
C LEU A 66 -2.69 13.00 -1.76
N THR A 67 -3.73 12.79 -0.96
CA THR A 67 -4.51 13.89 -0.37
C THR A 67 -3.64 14.78 0.52
N PHE A 68 -2.83 14.19 1.40
CA PHE A 68 -1.93 14.94 2.27
C PHE A 68 -0.90 15.75 1.46
N LEU A 69 -0.40 15.18 0.38
CA LEU A 69 0.55 15.84 -0.51
C LEU A 69 -0.11 17.04 -1.21
N GLU A 70 -1.33 16.88 -1.71
CA GLU A 70 -2.10 17.95 -2.37
C GLU A 70 -2.47 19.08 -1.39
N GLU A 71 -2.83 18.74 -0.16
CA GLU A 71 -3.17 19.71 0.90
C GLU A 71 -1.94 20.36 1.55
N GLY A 72 -0.72 19.95 1.20
CA GLY A 72 0.52 20.42 1.80
C GLY A 72 0.65 20.07 3.29
N ARG A 73 0.01 18.97 3.71
CA ARG A 73 0.09 18.45 5.07
C ARG A 73 1.39 17.72 5.31
N LYS A 74 1.72 17.49 6.58
CA LYS A 74 2.85 16.64 6.96
C LYS A 74 2.63 15.22 6.39
N LEU A 75 3.64 14.73 5.70
CA LEU A 75 3.60 13.38 5.11
C LEU A 75 4.13 12.33 6.11
N PRO A 76 3.69 11.08 6.01
CA PRO A 76 4.32 9.98 6.72
C PRO A 76 5.81 9.86 6.33
N THR A 77 6.62 9.31 7.23
CA THR A 77 8.06 9.07 7.01
C THR A 77 8.31 8.08 5.86
N GLY A 78 7.36 7.21 5.62
CA GLY A 78 7.39 6.26 4.51
C GLY A 78 6.13 5.40 4.45
N LEU A 79 5.96 4.72 3.32
CA LEU A 79 4.87 3.77 3.09
C LEU A 79 5.39 2.36 2.87
N ILE A 80 4.61 1.38 3.28
CA ILE A 80 4.78 -0.04 2.97
C ILE A 80 3.49 -0.54 2.32
N CYS A 81 3.54 -0.74 1.00
CA CYS A 81 2.41 -1.17 0.20
C CYS A 81 2.61 -2.62 -0.25
N CYS A 82 1.84 -3.54 0.33
CA CYS A 82 1.91 -4.94 -0.03
C CYS A 82 0.80 -5.28 -1.04
N TYR A 83 1.21 -5.72 -2.23
CA TYR A 83 0.34 -6.11 -3.36
C TYR A 83 -0.85 -5.16 -3.59
N PRO A 84 -0.57 -3.84 -3.77
CA PRO A 84 -1.60 -2.83 -3.91
C PRO A 84 -2.38 -2.97 -5.22
N PRO A 85 -3.72 -2.89 -5.22
CA PRO A 85 -4.46 -2.54 -6.43
C PRO A 85 -4.21 -1.06 -6.76
N CYS A 86 -3.80 -0.79 -8.00
CA CYS A 86 -3.45 0.55 -8.46
C CYS A 86 -4.35 1.07 -9.58
N ASP A 87 -5.16 0.19 -10.17
CA ASP A 87 -6.13 0.49 -11.21
C ASP A 87 -7.46 -0.24 -10.92
N LEU A 88 -8.48 0.52 -10.57
CA LEU A 88 -9.84 0.02 -10.32
C LEU A 88 -10.83 0.45 -11.42
N THR A 89 -10.35 0.83 -12.61
CA THR A 89 -11.20 1.26 -13.74
C THR A 89 -11.82 0.10 -14.50
N GLY A 90 -11.10 -1.03 -14.58
CA GLY A 90 -11.45 -2.16 -15.41
C GLY A 90 -11.85 -3.42 -14.62
N LYS A 91 -12.23 -4.46 -15.36
CA LYS A 91 -12.52 -5.77 -14.76
C LYS A 91 -11.22 -6.48 -14.36
N LEU A 92 -11.18 -7.04 -13.16
CA LEU A 92 -10.04 -7.84 -12.71
C LEU A 92 -9.70 -9.00 -13.63
N ALA A 93 -10.71 -9.60 -14.27
CA ALA A 93 -10.51 -10.70 -15.24
C ALA A 93 -9.69 -10.27 -16.47
N ASP A 94 -9.69 -9.00 -16.81
CA ASP A 94 -8.98 -8.45 -18.00
C ASP A 94 -7.54 -8.04 -17.69
N LYS A 95 -7.15 -7.99 -16.39
CA LYS A 95 -5.78 -7.67 -15.99
C LYS A 95 -4.79 -8.68 -16.55
N LYS A 96 -3.60 -8.17 -16.92
CA LYS A 96 -2.49 -9.01 -17.43
C LYS A 96 -1.64 -9.50 -16.26
N GLY A 97 -1.00 -10.66 -16.44
CA GLY A 97 -0.08 -11.20 -15.45
C GLY A 97 -0.76 -12.11 -14.41
N GLY A 98 0.07 -12.69 -13.57
CA GLY A 98 -0.33 -13.57 -12.47
C GLY A 98 -1.13 -14.80 -12.85
N ILE A 99 -1.60 -15.51 -11.84
CA ILE A 99 -2.52 -16.66 -12.02
C ILE A 99 -3.95 -16.15 -11.79
N LYS A 100 -4.78 -16.30 -12.80
CA LYS A 100 -6.20 -15.94 -12.72
C LYS A 100 -6.98 -17.05 -12.00
N ASP A 101 -7.12 -16.88 -10.67
CA ASP A 101 -8.01 -17.70 -9.86
C ASP A 101 -9.46 -17.15 -10.01
N PRO A 102 -10.40 -17.89 -10.63
CA PRO A 102 -11.75 -17.39 -10.87
C PRO A 102 -12.48 -17.02 -9.59
N ARG A 103 -12.29 -17.79 -8.51
CA ARG A 103 -12.96 -17.53 -7.22
C ARG A 103 -12.43 -16.25 -6.58
N MET A 104 -11.11 -16.05 -6.63
CA MET A 104 -10.51 -14.82 -6.10
C MET A 104 -10.95 -13.59 -6.90
N ILE A 105 -11.01 -13.70 -8.23
CA ILE A 105 -11.50 -12.64 -9.11
C ILE A 105 -12.96 -12.31 -8.80
N GLU A 106 -13.83 -13.31 -8.61
CA GLU A 106 -15.24 -13.12 -8.27
C GLU A 106 -15.39 -12.37 -6.94
N VAL A 107 -14.75 -12.84 -5.86
CA VAL A 107 -14.80 -12.21 -4.53
C VAL A 107 -14.24 -10.80 -4.55
N ALA A 108 -13.10 -10.57 -5.19
CA ALA A 108 -12.50 -9.24 -5.27
C ALA A 108 -13.35 -8.29 -6.15
N SER A 109 -13.93 -8.77 -7.25
CA SER A 109 -14.85 -7.97 -8.09
C SER A 109 -16.11 -7.57 -7.34
N PHE A 110 -16.66 -8.48 -6.53
CA PHE A 110 -17.79 -8.15 -5.66
C PHE A 110 -17.40 -7.07 -4.63
N GLY A 111 -16.26 -7.21 -3.97
CA GLY A 111 -15.76 -6.20 -3.02
C GLY A 111 -15.56 -4.83 -3.66
N ILE A 112 -14.98 -4.77 -4.87
CA ILE A 112 -14.83 -3.52 -5.62
C ILE A 112 -16.19 -2.93 -5.99
N ALA A 113 -17.17 -3.73 -6.41
CA ALA A 113 -18.51 -3.25 -6.73
C ALA A 113 -19.24 -2.69 -5.49
N CYS A 114 -19.02 -3.28 -4.32
CA CYS A 114 -19.53 -2.74 -3.05
C CYS A 114 -18.84 -1.41 -2.68
N TYR A 115 -17.51 -1.34 -2.83
CA TYR A 115 -16.72 -0.15 -2.51
C TYR A 115 -17.00 1.01 -3.47
N LEU A 116 -17.17 0.71 -4.76
CA LEU A 116 -17.41 1.67 -5.84
C LEU A 116 -18.75 1.39 -6.54
N PRO A 117 -19.90 1.69 -5.90
CA PRO A 117 -21.20 1.33 -6.43
C PRO A 117 -21.56 2.03 -7.76
N HIS A 118 -20.84 3.10 -8.10
CA HIS A 118 -20.98 3.82 -9.38
C HIS A 118 -19.92 3.42 -10.41
N GLY A 119 -19.16 2.37 -10.13
CA GLY A 119 -18.08 1.86 -11.00
C GLY A 119 -16.69 2.45 -10.69
N GLY A 120 -15.68 1.83 -11.27
CA GLY A 120 -14.29 2.27 -11.17
C GLY A 120 -14.04 3.57 -11.92
N THR A 121 -13.02 4.28 -11.51
CA THR A 121 -12.70 5.61 -12.03
C THR A 121 -11.19 5.84 -12.08
N GLU A 122 -10.75 6.73 -12.98
CA GLU A 122 -9.36 7.22 -13.07
C GLU A 122 -9.00 8.23 -11.97
N ASN A 123 -9.87 8.46 -10.97
CA ASN A 123 -9.54 9.29 -9.82
C ASN A 123 -8.32 8.72 -9.10
N PRO A 124 -7.19 9.46 -8.98
CA PRO A 124 -5.95 8.97 -8.37
C PRO A 124 -6.09 8.51 -6.91
N LEU A 125 -7.10 9.00 -6.19
CA LEU A 125 -7.38 8.58 -4.81
C LEU A 125 -7.91 7.13 -4.74
N ILE A 126 -8.44 6.62 -5.85
CA ILE A 126 -9.00 5.28 -6.00
C ILE A 126 -8.08 4.42 -6.88
N SER A 127 -7.60 4.99 -7.96
CA SER A 127 -6.76 4.35 -8.97
C SER A 127 -5.42 5.11 -9.09
N PRO A 128 -4.49 4.94 -8.14
CA PRO A 128 -3.27 5.74 -8.07
C PRO A 128 -2.36 5.60 -9.30
N LEU A 129 -2.57 4.59 -10.13
CA LEU A 129 -1.88 4.44 -11.41
C LEU A 129 -2.12 5.63 -12.37
N PHE A 130 -3.24 6.35 -12.22
CA PHE A 130 -3.61 7.50 -13.04
C PHE A 130 -3.15 8.84 -12.46
N ALA A 131 -2.44 8.82 -11.33
CA ALA A 131 -1.82 10.04 -10.80
C ALA A 131 -0.76 10.57 -11.78
N SER A 132 -0.83 11.87 -12.09
CA SER A 132 0.16 12.54 -12.91
C SER A 132 1.51 12.63 -12.18
N LYS A 133 2.59 12.81 -12.94
CA LYS A 133 3.91 13.02 -12.37
C LYS A 133 3.97 14.18 -11.37
N ASP A 134 3.23 15.26 -11.64
CA ASP A 134 3.17 16.43 -10.77
C ASP A 134 2.45 16.12 -9.45
N GLN A 135 1.37 15.32 -9.50
CA GLN A 135 0.66 14.86 -8.29
C GLN A 135 1.49 13.89 -7.44
N LEU A 136 2.42 13.15 -8.05
CA LEU A 136 3.33 12.23 -7.34
C LEU A 136 4.60 12.93 -6.82
N LYS A 137 4.86 14.17 -7.24
CA LYS A 137 6.07 14.89 -6.83
C LYS A 137 6.07 15.17 -5.34
N GLY A 138 7.12 14.71 -4.66
CA GLY A 138 7.25 14.85 -3.20
C GLY A 138 6.61 13.71 -2.41
N PHE A 139 6.11 12.66 -3.08
CA PHE A 139 5.62 11.46 -2.41
C PHE A 139 6.72 10.87 -1.50
N PRO A 140 6.38 10.41 -0.27
CA PRO A 140 7.37 9.91 0.67
C PRO A 140 8.01 8.61 0.20
N PRO A 141 9.16 8.21 0.76
CA PRO A 141 9.79 6.92 0.46
C PRO A 141 8.79 5.76 0.57
N VAL A 142 8.85 4.81 -0.35
CA VAL A 142 7.87 3.71 -0.40
C VAL A 142 8.54 2.36 -0.67
N LEU A 143 8.10 1.35 0.08
CA LEU A 143 8.33 -0.06 -0.20
C LEU A 143 7.08 -0.64 -0.87
N ILE A 144 7.22 -1.18 -2.07
CA ILE A 144 6.16 -1.91 -2.78
C ILE A 144 6.56 -3.38 -2.87
N ILE A 145 5.78 -4.26 -2.24
CA ILE A 145 5.95 -5.71 -2.30
C ILE A 145 4.85 -6.27 -3.18
N THR A 146 5.22 -7.02 -4.21
CA THR A 146 4.28 -7.71 -5.09
C THR A 146 4.44 -9.23 -4.97
N ALA A 147 3.46 -9.98 -5.44
CA ALA A 147 3.51 -11.44 -5.52
C ALA A 147 3.52 -11.86 -6.99
N GLU A 148 4.40 -12.81 -7.35
CA GLU A 148 4.59 -13.22 -8.76
C GLU A 148 3.28 -13.73 -9.41
N HIS A 149 2.50 -14.48 -8.62
CA HIS A 149 1.26 -15.09 -9.09
C HIS A 149 0.01 -14.25 -8.80
N ASP A 150 0.19 -12.93 -8.72
CA ASP A 150 -0.89 -11.98 -8.45
C ASP A 150 -1.23 -11.18 -9.71
N ILE A 151 -2.50 -11.09 -10.07
CA ILE A 151 -2.98 -10.30 -11.21
C ILE A 151 -2.74 -8.79 -11.02
N LEU A 152 -2.45 -8.32 -9.79
CA LEU A 152 -2.15 -6.93 -9.46
C LEU A 152 -0.64 -6.61 -9.59
N CYS A 153 0.21 -7.60 -9.87
CA CYS A 153 1.66 -7.44 -9.87
C CYS A 153 2.11 -6.37 -10.88
N ASP A 154 1.64 -6.45 -12.12
CA ASP A 154 2.09 -5.57 -13.22
C ASP A 154 1.71 -4.10 -12.98
N GLU A 155 0.49 -3.84 -12.47
CA GLU A 155 0.04 -2.47 -12.19
C GLU A 155 0.78 -1.87 -11.00
N ALA A 156 1.06 -2.67 -9.96
CA ALA A 156 1.83 -2.22 -8.80
C ALA A 156 3.29 -1.88 -9.17
N LEU A 157 3.93 -2.67 -10.04
CA LEU A 157 5.27 -2.37 -10.57
C LEU A 157 5.26 -1.16 -11.51
N THR A 158 4.18 -0.97 -12.28
CA THR A 158 4.01 0.22 -13.11
C THR A 158 3.86 1.47 -12.25
N PHE A 159 3.08 1.41 -11.18
CA PHE A 159 2.96 2.50 -10.22
C PHE A 159 4.29 2.80 -9.52
N ALA A 160 5.06 1.78 -9.12
CA ALA A 160 6.40 1.94 -8.57
C ALA A 160 7.32 2.73 -9.53
N ARG A 161 7.24 2.45 -10.83
CA ARG A 161 7.99 3.18 -11.86
C ARG A 161 7.52 4.63 -11.96
N HIS A 162 6.22 4.92 -11.96
CA HIS A 162 5.68 6.29 -11.99
C HIS A 162 6.17 7.11 -10.79
N LEU A 163 6.19 6.52 -9.59
CA LEU A 163 6.74 7.15 -8.39
C LEU A 163 8.23 7.46 -8.53
N ALA A 164 9.02 6.51 -9.04
CA ALA A 164 10.46 6.73 -9.27
C ALA A 164 10.73 7.81 -10.32
N GLU A 165 9.95 7.86 -11.41
CA GLU A 165 9.99 8.90 -12.44
C GLU A 165 9.60 10.29 -11.90
N ALA A 166 8.78 10.33 -10.83
CA ALA A 166 8.44 11.55 -10.12
C ALA A 166 9.48 11.98 -9.07
N GLY A 167 10.54 11.17 -8.86
CA GLY A 167 11.64 11.46 -7.94
C GLY A 167 11.48 10.85 -6.55
N THR A 168 10.50 9.98 -6.34
CA THR A 168 10.30 9.26 -5.08
C THR A 168 11.38 8.18 -4.87
N ALA A 169 11.85 8.02 -3.63
CA ALA A 169 12.70 6.89 -3.25
C ALA A 169 11.84 5.61 -3.17
N VAL A 170 11.93 4.75 -4.18
CA VAL A 170 11.14 3.53 -4.30
C VAL A 170 12.02 2.30 -4.10
N THR A 171 11.56 1.40 -3.23
CA THR A 171 12.03 0.01 -3.20
C THR A 171 10.88 -0.88 -3.67
N ALA A 172 11.07 -1.64 -4.74
CA ALA A 172 10.07 -2.57 -5.24
C ALA A 172 10.64 -3.98 -5.31
N LYS A 173 9.87 -4.97 -4.85
CA LYS A 173 10.28 -6.38 -4.88
C LYS A 173 9.09 -7.28 -5.16
N THR A 174 9.24 -8.14 -6.17
CA THR A 174 8.34 -9.26 -6.43
C THR A 174 8.80 -10.49 -5.68
N ILE A 175 7.94 -11.09 -4.88
CA ILE A 175 8.19 -12.34 -4.18
C ILE A 175 7.84 -13.50 -5.12
N LEU A 176 8.84 -14.30 -5.47
CA LEU A 176 8.67 -15.44 -6.39
C LEU A 176 7.84 -16.54 -5.74
N GLY A 177 7.00 -17.20 -6.51
CA GLY A 177 6.08 -18.25 -6.06
C GLY A 177 4.88 -17.75 -5.25
N ALA A 178 4.94 -16.53 -4.73
CA ALA A 178 3.89 -15.98 -3.87
C ALA A 178 2.60 -15.66 -4.63
N ARG A 179 1.48 -15.74 -3.90
CA ARG A 179 0.13 -15.39 -4.36
C ARG A 179 -0.40 -14.18 -3.59
N HIS A 180 -1.46 -13.56 -4.09
CA HIS A 180 -2.13 -12.45 -3.40
C HIS A 180 -2.45 -12.80 -1.93
N GLY A 181 -2.11 -11.88 -1.00
CA GLY A 181 -2.38 -12.08 0.43
C GLY A 181 -1.50 -13.11 1.12
N PHE A 182 -0.29 -13.37 0.61
CA PHE A 182 0.64 -14.37 1.17
C PHE A 182 1.14 -14.03 2.58
N LEU A 183 1.25 -12.74 2.93
CA LEU A 183 1.72 -12.31 4.25
C LEU A 183 0.79 -12.74 5.40
N PRO A 184 -0.50 -12.36 5.44
CA PRO A 184 -1.38 -12.71 6.56
C PRO A 184 -1.73 -14.21 6.58
N ARG A 185 -1.72 -14.86 5.41
CA ARG A 185 -1.97 -16.30 5.31
C ARG A 185 -0.73 -17.14 5.64
N ARG A 186 0.44 -16.51 5.78
CA ARG A 186 1.73 -17.17 6.03
C ARG A 186 2.04 -18.28 5.02
N THR A 187 1.72 -18.02 3.75
CA THR A 187 2.00 -18.94 2.63
C THR A 187 3.37 -18.65 2.02
N GLU A 188 3.71 -19.32 0.92
CA GLU A 188 5.00 -19.20 0.23
C GLU A 188 5.43 -17.73 0.05
N GLY A 189 6.67 -17.44 0.44
CA GLY A 189 7.26 -16.10 0.38
C GLY A 189 6.98 -15.18 1.57
N HIS A 190 6.18 -15.60 2.57
CA HIS A 190 5.84 -14.72 3.71
C HIS A 190 7.06 -14.31 4.53
N GLU A 191 8.03 -15.21 4.74
CA GLU A 191 9.25 -14.90 5.50
C GLU A 191 10.11 -13.85 4.79
N GLU A 192 10.22 -13.97 3.45
CA GLU A 192 10.90 -12.98 2.62
C GLU A 192 10.21 -11.62 2.69
N GLY A 193 8.90 -11.59 2.56
CA GLY A 193 8.11 -10.36 2.69
C GLY A 193 8.24 -9.70 4.07
N GLU A 194 8.16 -10.48 5.15
CA GLU A 194 8.38 -9.99 6.51
C GLU A 194 9.81 -9.43 6.71
N ALA A 195 10.83 -10.09 6.16
CA ALA A 195 12.21 -9.64 6.25
C ALA A 195 12.42 -8.30 5.53
N LEU A 196 11.79 -8.12 4.35
CA LEU A 196 11.80 -6.85 3.62
C LEU A 196 11.15 -5.72 4.43
N ILE A 197 9.97 -5.96 4.99
CA ILE A 197 9.25 -4.99 5.83
C ILE A 197 10.13 -4.56 7.00
N LEU A 198 10.71 -5.52 7.72
CA LEU A 198 11.58 -5.21 8.86
C LEU A 198 12.85 -4.45 8.47
N SER A 199 13.46 -4.79 7.34
CA SER A 199 14.63 -4.09 6.81
C SER A 199 14.28 -2.65 6.43
N TYR A 200 13.11 -2.46 5.78
CA TYR A 200 12.66 -1.15 5.37
C TYR A 200 12.30 -0.25 6.56
N LEU A 201 11.65 -0.79 7.59
CA LEU A 201 11.39 -0.06 8.84
C LEU A 201 12.70 0.41 9.51
N ARG A 202 13.73 -0.44 9.55
CA ARG A 202 15.05 -0.06 10.06
C ARG A 202 15.71 1.04 9.22
N PHE A 203 15.56 0.97 7.90
CA PHE A 203 16.03 2.03 7.00
C PHE A 203 15.38 3.36 7.31
N LEU A 204 14.05 3.40 7.47
CA LEU A 204 13.32 4.63 7.81
C LEU A 204 13.72 5.19 9.19
N GLN A 205 14.06 4.31 10.15
CA GLN A 205 14.49 4.70 11.49
C GLN A 205 15.93 5.24 11.54
N ASN A 206 16.84 4.63 10.78
CA ASN A 206 18.30 4.82 10.96
C ASN A 206 18.99 5.39 9.72
N GLY A 207 18.31 5.59 8.61
CA GLY A 207 18.90 6.03 7.34
C GLY A 207 19.81 5.00 6.66
N GLN A 208 19.85 3.76 7.15
CA GLN A 208 20.69 2.69 6.60
C GLN A 208 19.83 1.54 6.06
N TYR A 209 19.75 1.43 4.74
CA TYR A 209 19.15 0.27 4.10
C TYR A 209 20.15 -0.89 4.06
N THR A 210 19.81 -1.97 4.76
CA THR A 210 20.53 -3.24 4.63
C THR A 210 19.67 -4.19 3.81
N ASN A 211 20.12 -4.55 2.60
CA ASN A 211 19.44 -5.59 1.83
C ASN A 211 19.43 -6.90 2.65
N PRO A 212 18.26 -7.41 3.04
CA PRO A 212 18.19 -8.63 3.86
C PRO A 212 18.59 -9.90 3.07
N PHE A 213 18.74 -9.78 1.74
CA PHE A 213 19.14 -10.89 0.88
C PHE A 213 20.49 -10.61 0.25
N PRO A 214 21.45 -11.57 0.36
CA PRO A 214 22.71 -11.44 -0.34
C PRO A 214 22.46 -11.37 -1.86
N SER A 215 23.20 -10.49 -2.54
CA SER A 215 23.19 -10.45 -4.00
C SER A 215 23.59 -11.83 -4.51
N VAL A 216 22.71 -12.51 -5.20
CA VAL A 216 23.08 -13.70 -5.98
C VAL A 216 23.80 -13.14 -7.21
N CYS A 217 25.13 -13.24 -7.21
CA CYS A 217 25.96 -12.98 -8.38
C CYS A 217 25.76 -14.07 -9.43
#